data_d1e257e88323346143b8c30be1458ae1
#
_entry.id   d1e257e88323346143b8c30be1458ae1
#
_cell.length_a   1.000
_cell.length_b   1.000
_cell.length_c   1.000
_cell.angle_alpha   90.00
_cell.angle_beta   90.00
_cell.angle_gamma   90.00
#
_symmetry.space_group_name_H-M   'P 1'
#
loop_
_entity.id
_entity.type
_entity.pdbx_description
1 polymer ?
#
loop_
_entity_poly.entity_id
_entity_poly.type
_entity_poly.pdbx_seq_one_letter_code
_entity_poly.pdbx_strand_id
1 'polypeptide(L)'
;MKYTFCPHCGSKAVLKEIGDEGLMPFCEQCSIPLWDTFTTCIICAVVNEKQEVALLRQGYVSATKYVCVAGVMKLGESAEETAVREVAEELGLTVKKMTYIQSYPYEKKEMLMLGFQADVQKADFQLSGEVDAAEWVPFAEALEKLREGSIAWQLVKTVIGAS
;
A
#
# COMPACT_ATOMS: atom_id res chain seq x y z
N MET A 1 0.98 -25.15 -6.78
CA MET A 1 2.38 -24.74 -7.06
C MET A 1 2.31 -23.44 -7.87
N LYS A 2 2.79 -22.32 -7.33
CA LYS A 2 2.72 -21.01 -8.01
C LYS A 2 3.63 -20.95 -9.25
N TYR A 3 4.79 -21.59 -9.18
CA TYR A 3 5.76 -21.60 -10.27
C TYR A 3 5.85 -22.96 -10.98
N THR A 4 5.47 -22.98 -12.27
CA THR A 4 5.71 -24.11 -13.18
C THR A 4 7.10 -23.99 -13.82
N PHE A 5 7.55 -22.75 -14.02
CA PHE A 5 8.85 -22.42 -14.60
C PHE A 5 9.58 -21.40 -13.71
N CYS A 6 10.91 -21.47 -13.71
CA CYS A 6 11.75 -20.54 -12.99
C CYS A 6 11.67 -19.13 -13.61
N PRO A 7 11.36 -18.07 -12.83
CA PRO A 7 11.30 -16.71 -13.36
C PRO A 7 12.66 -16.14 -13.77
N HIS A 8 13.77 -16.76 -13.31
CA HIS A 8 15.14 -16.28 -13.61
C HIS A 8 15.72 -16.87 -14.90
N CYS A 9 15.49 -18.17 -15.16
CA CYS A 9 16.12 -18.85 -16.29
C CYS A 9 15.15 -19.55 -17.22
N GLY A 10 13.85 -19.59 -16.92
CA GLY A 10 12.84 -20.25 -17.72
C GLY A 10 12.81 -21.79 -17.63
N SER A 11 13.72 -22.42 -16.88
CA SER A 11 13.72 -23.88 -16.70
C SER A 11 12.49 -24.35 -15.93
N LYS A 12 12.03 -25.56 -16.21
CA LYS A 12 10.90 -26.15 -15.49
C LYS A 12 11.25 -26.37 -14.02
N ALA A 13 10.37 -25.91 -13.14
CA ALA A 13 10.53 -26.13 -11.70
C ALA A 13 10.20 -27.57 -11.31
N VAL A 14 10.91 -28.09 -10.34
CA VAL A 14 10.67 -29.40 -9.70
C VAL A 14 10.22 -29.18 -8.24
N LEU A 15 9.62 -30.18 -7.61
CA LEU A 15 9.37 -30.17 -6.19
C LEU A 15 10.60 -30.73 -5.46
N LYS A 16 11.10 -30.00 -4.46
CA LYS A 16 12.22 -30.42 -3.62
C LYS A 16 11.92 -30.12 -2.17
N GLU A 17 12.33 -31.00 -1.27
CA GLU A 17 12.22 -30.78 0.16
C GLU A 17 13.26 -29.77 0.62
N ILE A 18 12.79 -28.70 1.29
CA ILE A 18 13.62 -27.58 1.74
C ILE A 18 13.42 -27.38 3.26
N GLY A 19 14.20 -28.08 4.05
CA GLY A 19 14.15 -27.97 5.52
C GLY A 19 12.72 -28.06 6.07
N ASP A 20 12.36 -27.14 6.94
CA ASP A 20 11.05 -27.09 7.60
C ASP A 20 9.90 -26.63 6.68
N GLU A 21 10.22 -26.12 5.49
CA GLU A 21 9.23 -25.66 4.49
C GLU A 21 8.56 -26.82 3.72
N GLY A 22 9.13 -28.04 3.84
CA GLY A 22 8.63 -29.21 3.12
C GLY A 22 8.87 -29.14 1.62
N LEU A 23 7.91 -29.67 0.83
CA LEU A 23 8.03 -29.74 -0.63
C LEU A 23 7.72 -28.37 -1.27
N MET A 24 8.75 -27.74 -1.83
CA MET A 24 8.67 -26.43 -2.50
C MET A 24 9.09 -26.50 -3.96
N PRO A 25 8.58 -25.58 -4.81
CA PRO A 25 9.11 -25.38 -6.15
C PRO A 25 10.61 -25.01 -6.07
N PHE A 26 11.43 -25.69 -6.85
CA PHE A 26 12.88 -25.50 -6.89
C PHE A 26 13.37 -25.46 -8.34
N CYS A 27 14.29 -24.56 -8.62
CA CYS A 27 14.98 -24.50 -9.90
C CYS A 27 16.34 -25.21 -9.78
N GLU A 28 16.51 -26.36 -10.42
CA GLU A 28 17.78 -27.09 -10.41
C GLU A 28 18.88 -26.33 -11.16
N GLN A 29 18.52 -25.64 -12.27
CA GLN A 29 19.47 -24.87 -13.08
C GLN A 29 20.08 -23.69 -12.29
N CYS A 30 19.28 -22.96 -11.53
CA CYS A 30 19.72 -21.83 -10.70
C CYS A 30 20.13 -22.27 -9.30
N SER A 31 19.81 -23.51 -8.91
CA SER A 31 20.03 -24.04 -7.54
C SER A 31 19.35 -23.20 -6.44
N ILE A 32 18.10 -22.73 -6.70
CA ILE A 32 17.35 -21.88 -5.76
C ILE A 32 15.93 -22.42 -5.54
N PRO A 33 15.38 -22.29 -4.31
CA PRO A 33 13.95 -22.43 -4.06
C PRO A 33 13.19 -21.25 -4.69
N LEU A 34 11.96 -21.50 -5.13
CA LEU A 34 11.09 -20.50 -5.73
C LEU A 34 9.99 -20.14 -4.72
N TRP A 35 10.29 -19.13 -3.91
CA TRP A 35 9.38 -18.62 -2.89
C TRP A 35 8.18 -17.93 -3.51
N ASP A 36 7.02 -18.03 -2.86
CA ASP A 36 5.88 -17.22 -3.23
C ASP A 36 6.22 -15.74 -3.04
N THR A 37 6.02 -14.97 -4.10
CA THR A 37 6.25 -13.53 -4.11
C THR A 37 4.92 -12.79 -4.12
N PHE A 38 4.88 -11.64 -3.49
CA PHE A 38 3.76 -10.71 -3.49
C PHE A 38 4.27 -9.28 -3.68
N THR A 39 3.42 -8.42 -4.23
CA THR A 39 3.77 -7.02 -4.41
C THR A 39 3.69 -6.30 -3.08
N THR A 40 4.76 -5.62 -2.69
CA THR A 40 4.77 -4.77 -1.49
C THR A 40 4.38 -3.35 -1.86
N CYS A 41 3.38 -2.83 -1.15
CA CYS A 41 2.83 -1.49 -1.35
C CYS A 41 2.75 -0.75 -0.02
N ILE A 42 2.64 0.55 -0.07
CA ILE A 42 2.20 1.36 1.07
C ILE A 42 0.75 1.80 0.90
N ILE A 43 0.11 2.12 2.01
CA ILE A 43 -1.13 2.89 2.07
C ILE A 43 -1.01 3.91 3.20
N CYS A 44 -1.39 5.16 2.95
CA CYS A 44 -1.12 6.26 3.85
C CYS A 44 -2.38 7.08 4.15
N ALA A 45 -2.73 7.21 5.42
CA ALA A 45 -3.69 8.20 5.90
C ALA A 45 -2.94 9.52 6.11
N VAL A 46 -3.14 10.49 5.22
CA VAL A 46 -2.53 11.81 5.28
C VAL A 46 -3.42 12.71 6.11
N VAL A 47 -2.94 13.17 7.27
CA VAL A 47 -3.72 13.95 8.21
C VAL A 47 -3.09 15.31 8.48
N ASN A 48 -3.93 16.31 8.78
CA ASN A 48 -3.48 17.66 9.09
C ASN A 48 -3.79 18.06 10.54
N GLU A 49 -3.30 19.24 10.95
CA GLU A 49 -3.46 19.80 12.31
C GLU A 49 -4.91 20.16 12.69
N LYS A 50 -5.85 20.09 11.72
CA LYS A 50 -7.28 20.35 11.96
C LYS A 50 -8.11 19.08 12.13
N GLN A 51 -7.44 17.92 12.30
CA GLN A 51 -8.10 16.60 12.38
C GLN A 51 -8.94 16.28 11.12
N GLU A 52 -8.36 16.55 9.96
CA GLU A 52 -8.91 16.16 8.67
C GLU A 52 -7.96 15.17 8.01
N VAL A 53 -8.51 14.25 7.25
CA VAL A 53 -7.76 13.29 6.40
C VAL A 53 -7.93 13.65 4.93
N ALA A 54 -6.85 13.58 4.16
CA ALA A 54 -6.92 13.70 2.71
C ALA A 54 -7.47 12.40 2.12
N LEU A 55 -8.59 12.49 1.43
CA LEU A 55 -9.20 11.38 0.70
C LEU A 55 -9.20 11.68 -0.79
N LEU A 56 -8.86 10.67 -1.61
CA LEU A 56 -8.65 10.79 -3.04
C LEU A 56 -9.76 10.10 -3.83
N ARG A 57 -10.01 10.64 -5.03
CA ARG A 57 -10.79 9.98 -6.08
C ARG A 57 -9.82 9.50 -7.16
N GLN A 58 -9.85 8.21 -7.42
CA GLN A 58 -9.06 7.54 -8.45
C GLN A 58 -9.98 6.54 -9.16
N GLY A 59 -10.51 6.92 -10.32
CA GLY A 59 -11.55 6.18 -11.04
C GLY A 59 -11.12 4.75 -11.40
N TYR A 60 -9.82 4.53 -11.64
CA TYR A 60 -9.28 3.20 -11.92
C TYR A 60 -9.20 2.29 -10.68
N VAL A 61 -9.25 2.86 -9.45
CA VAL A 61 -9.28 2.09 -8.18
C VAL A 61 -10.72 1.89 -7.72
N SER A 62 -11.52 2.94 -7.74
CA SER A 62 -12.92 2.92 -7.31
C SER A 62 -13.74 3.98 -8.03
N ALA A 63 -14.81 3.56 -8.70
CA ALA A 63 -15.72 4.47 -9.41
C ALA A 63 -16.56 5.35 -8.48
N THR A 64 -16.82 4.91 -7.23
CA THR A 64 -17.83 5.53 -6.35
C THR A 64 -17.31 5.95 -4.98
N LYS A 65 -16.26 5.33 -4.48
CA LYS A 65 -15.74 5.58 -3.12
C LYS A 65 -14.37 6.25 -3.16
N TYR A 66 -14.10 6.99 -2.10
CA TYR A 66 -12.78 7.56 -1.87
C TYR A 66 -11.77 6.50 -1.45
N VAL A 67 -10.50 6.81 -1.63
CA VAL A 67 -9.33 6.00 -1.27
C VAL A 67 -8.30 6.84 -0.53
N CYS A 68 -7.32 6.20 0.12
CA CYS A 68 -6.14 6.86 0.66
C CYS A 68 -5.01 6.84 -0.38
N VAL A 69 -3.99 7.67 -0.18
CA VAL A 69 -2.71 7.61 -0.91
C VAL A 69 -2.16 6.19 -0.82
N ALA A 70 -1.75 5.62 -1.93
CA ALA A 70 -1.15 4.29 -1.96
C ALA A 70 -0.22 4.14 -3.16
N GLY A 71 0.87 3.39 -2.98
CA GLY A 71 1.81 3.16 -4.05
C GLY A 71 2.65 1.90 -3.88
N VAL A 72 3.20 1.43 -4.99
CA VAL A 72 4.11 0.28 -5.02
C VAL A 72 5.50 0.72 -4.60
N MET A 73 6.13 -0.06 -3.73
CA MET A 73 7.53 0.15 -3.36
C MET A 73 8.45 -0.11 -4.55
N LYS A 74 9.39 0.79 -4.79
CA LYS A 74 10.42 0.63 -5.80
C LYS A 74 11.66 -0.06 -5.21
N LEU A 75 12.45 -0.71 -6.05
CA LEU A 75 13.71 -1.30 -5.61
C LEU A 75 14.63 -0.22 -5.02
N GLY A 76 15.13 -0.49 -3.82
CA GLY A 76 16.02 0.43 -3.10
C GLY A 76 15.31 1.46 -2.22
N GLU A 77 13.97 1.50 -2.23
CA GLU A 77 13.20 2.35 -1.30
C GLU A 77 12.82 1.57 -0.03
N SER A 78 12.87 2.25 1.11
CA SER A 78 12.15 1.82 2.32
C SER A 78 10.65 2.10 2.19
N ALA A 79 9.85 1.53 3.08
CA ALA A 79 8.41 1.78 3.07
C ALA A 79 8.08 3.23 3.43
N GLU A 80 8.84 3.83 4.35
CA GLU A 80 8.72 5.22 4.75
C GLU A 80 9.06 6.18 3.60
N GLU A 81 10.14 5.92 2.86
CA GLU A 81 10.53 6.72 1.69
C GLU A 81 9.47 6.62 0.59
N THR A 82 8.95 5.41 0.33
CA THR A 82 7.83 5.23 -0.61
C THR A 82 6.61 6.04 -0.17
N ALA A 83 6.22 6.01 1.11
CA ALA A 83 5.07 6.74 1.61
C ALA A 83 5.25 8.26 1.48
N VAL A 84 6.44 8.79 1.77
CA VAL A 84 6.76 10.21 1.58
C VAL A 84 6.68 10.59 0.11
N ARG A 85 7.25 9.77 -0.78
CA ARG A 85 7.23 10.00 -2.24
C ARG A 85 5.80 10.03 -2.78
N GLU A 86 4.97 9.04 -2.43
CA GLU A 86 3.58 8.95 -2.92
C GLU A 86 2.73 10.14 -2.41
N VAL A 87 2.89 10.57 -1.16
CA VAL A 87 2.21 11.77 -0.64
C VAL A 87 2.62 13.02 -1.42
N ALA A 88 3.90 13.15 -1.74
CA ALA A 88 4.39 14.28 -2.53
C ALA A 88 3.94 14.20 -4.00
N GLU A 89 3.98 13.02 -4.61
CA GLU A 89 3.59 12.81 -6.02
C GLU A 89 2.09 12.98 -6.23
N GLU A 90 1.24 12.37 -5.38
CA GLU A 90 -0.22 12.36 -5.57
C GLU A 90 -0.89 13.66 -5.08
N LEU A 91 -0.39 14.29 -4.02
CA LEU A 91 -1.04 15.42 -3.35
C LEU A 91 -0.21 16.72 -3.34
N GLY A 92 1.08 16.67 -3.68
CA GLY A 92 1.98 17.82 -3.59
C GLY A 92 2.28 18.28 -2.17
N LEU A 93 2.09 17.41 -1.16
CA LEU A 93 2.25 17.75 0.26
C LEU A 93 3.61 17.32 0.81
N THR A 94 4.13 18.10 1.76
CA THR A 94 5.35 17.76 2.49
C THR A 94 5.01 17.09 3.81
N VAL A 95 5.51 15.88 4.01
CA VAL A 95 5.33 15.11 5.25
C VAL A 95 6.23 15.66 6.35
N LYS A 96 5.67 15.94 7.52
CA LYS A 96 6.39 16.39 8.73
C LYS A 96 6.79 15.21 9.61
N LYS A 97 5.90 14.22 9.73
CA LYS A 97 6.12 13.02 10.52
C LYS A 97 5.43 11.85 9.84
N MET A 98 6.12 10.71 9.82
CA MET A 98 5.59 9.44 9.33
C MET A 98 5.52 8.45 10.49
N THR A 99 4.38 7.80 10.66
CA THR A 99 4.17 6.80 11.71
C THR A 99 3.62 5.52 11.07
N TYR A 100 4.33 4.40 11.26
CA TYR A 100 3.83 3.09 10.87
C TYR A 100 2.66 2.68 11.76
N ILE A 101 1.59 2.19 11.18
CA ILE A 101 0.38 1.73 11.89
C ILE A 101 0.34 0.21 11.97
N GLN A 102 0.19 -0.45 10.83
CA GLN A 102 0.19 -1.91 10.72
C GLN A 102 0.30 -2.38 9.26
N SER A 103 0.49 -3.67 9.04
CA SER A 103 0.44 -4.29 7.72
C SER A 103 -0.92 -4.93 7.45
N TYR A 104 -1.31 -4.94 6.18
CA TYR A 104 -2.58 -5.50 5.69
C TYR A 104 -2.31 -6.47 4.55
N PRO A 105 -2.56 -7.77 4.71
CA PRO A 105 -2.52 -8.69 3.60
C PRO A 105 -3.71 -8.43 2.66
N TYR A 106 -3.44 -8.35 1.37
CA TYR A 106 -4.45 -8.23 0.34
C TYR A 106 -4.35 -9.40 -0.64
N GLU A 107 -4.86 -10.55 -0.21
CA GLU A 107 -4.75 -11.82 -0.92
C GLU A 107 -5.29 -11.76 -2.35
N LYS A 108 -6.43 -11.08 -2.58
CA LYS A 108 -7.06 -10.98 -3.90
C LYS A 108 -6.16 -10.38 -4.99
N LYS A 109 -5.17 -9.59 -4.60
CA LYS A 109 -4.21 -8.97 -5.51
C LYS A 109 -2.77 -9.43 -5.25
N GLU A 110 -2.58 -10.42 -4.40
CA GLU A 110 -1.25 -10.89 -3.97
C GLU A 110 -0.36 -9.73 -3.52
N MET A 111 -0.87 -8.88 -2.63
CA MET A 111 -0.19 -7.70 -2.12
C MET A 111 -0.06 -7.74 -0.60
N LEU A 112 1.03 -7.17 -0.10
CA LEU A 112 1.18 -6.74 1.29
C LEU A 112 1.19 -5.22 1.32
N MET A 113 0.24 -4.61 2.02
CA MET A 113 0.17 -3.16 2.17
C MET A 113 0.64 -2.75 3.56
N LEU A 114 1.65 -1.89 3.61
CA LEU A 114 2.19 -1.31 4.83
C LEU A 114 1.48 0.01 5.10
N GLY A 115 0.72 0.07 6.20
CA GLY A 115 -0.14 1.21 6.55
C GLY A 115 0.59 2.25 7.38
N PHE A 116 0.51 3.50 6.95
CA PHE A 116 1.13 4.66 7.60
C PHE A 116 0.13 5.77 7.89
N GLN A 117 0.44 6.59 8.89
CA GLN A 117 -0.09 7.92 9.07
C GLN A 117 0.99 8.92 8.69
N ALA A 118 0.67 9.87 7.81
CA ALA A 118 1.51 11.00 7.47
C ALA A 118 0.93 12.28 8.04
N ASP A 119 1.63 12.92 8.96
CA ASP A 119 1.25 14.22 9.50
C ASP A 119 1.80 15.32 8.57
N VAL A 120 0.92 16.15 8.05
CA VAL A 120 1.25 17.28 7.18
C VAL A 120 0.65 18.57 7.71
N GLN A 121 1.07 19.71 7.17
CA GLN A 121 0.34 20.97 7.35
C GLN A 121 -0.73 21.09 6.27
N LYS A 122 -1.94 21.55 6.66
CA LYS A 122 -3.01 21.78 5.70
C LYS A 122 -2.54 22.76 4.62
N ALA A 123 -2.69 22.35 3.38
CA ALA A 123 -2.39 23.15 2.19
C ALA A 123 -3.34 22.75 1.06
N ASP A 124 -3.33 23.52 -0.01
CA ASP A 124 -4.01 23.16 -1.25
C ASP A 124 -3.27 22.00 -1.93
N PHE A 125 -4.02 21.10 -2.54
CA PHE A 125 -3.45 19.94 -3.23
C PHE A 125 -2.88 20.32 -4.60
N GLN A 126 -1.74 19.71 -4.93
CA GLN A 126 -1.19 19.69 -6.27
C GLN A 126 -1.27 18.25 -6.79
N LEU A 127 -2.37 17.94 -7.47
CA LEU A 127 -2.69 16.57 -7.88
C LEU A 127 -1.85 16.10 -9.06
N SER A 128 -1.41 14.85 -9.02
CA SER A 128 -0.84 14.16 -10.18
C SER A 128 -1.91 13.78 -11.20
N GLY A 129 -1.50 13.35 -12.39
CA GLY A 129 -2.43 12.84 -13.41
C GLY A 129 -3.14 11.53 -13.04
N GLU A 130 -2.76 10.88 -11.95
CA GLU A 130 -3.37 9.63 -11.45
C GLU A 130 -4.52 9.89 -10.47
N VAL A 131 -4.66 11.12 -9.98
CA VAL A 131 -5.67 11.52 -8.99
C VAL A 131 -6.70 12.42 -9.64
N ASP A 132 -7.94 11.97 -9.73
CA ASP A 132 -9.05 12.75 -10.34
C ASP A 132 -9.48 13.92 -9.45
N ALA A 133 -9.48 13.73 -8.13
CA ALA A 133 -9.79 14.76 -7.14
C ALA A 133 -9.26 14.36 -5.76
N ALA A 134 -9.03 15.33 -4.89
CA ALA A 134 -8.77 15.12 -3.48
C ALA A 134 -9.50 16.16 -2.63
N GLU A 135 -9.87 15.78 -1.42
CA GLU A 135 -10.48 16.70 -0.47
C GLU A 135 -9.99 16.41 0.97
N TRP A 136 -9.92 17.48 1.76
CA TRP A 136 -9.77 17.38 3.19
C TRP A 136 -11.11 17.03 3.83
N VAL A 137 -11.19 15.88 4.49
CA VAL A 137 -12.41 15.35 5.11
C VAL A 137 -12.24 15.34 6.62
N PRO A 138 -13.13 15.98 7.39
CA PRO A 138 -13.11 15.88 8.85
C PRO A 138 -13.17 14.42 9.31
N PHE A 139 -12.46 14.08 10.37
CA PHE A 139 -12.43 12.73 10.94
C PHE A 139 -13.82 12.15 11.19
N ALA A 140 -14.77 13.01 11.63
CA ALA A 140 -16.14 12.61 11.91
C ALA A 140 -16.89 12.05 10.67
N GLU A 141 -16.48 12.47 9.46
CA GLU A 141 -17.15 12.13 8.20
C GLU A 141 -16.33 11.11 7.34
N ALA A 142 -15.05 10.92 7.68
CA ALA A 142 -14.11 10.21 6.81
C ALA A 142 -14.52 8.75 6.54
N LEU A 143 -15.01 8.05 7.55
CA LEU A 143 -15.36 6.63 7.42
C LEU A 143 -16.59 6.40 6.51
N GLU A 144 -17.51 7.36 6.41
CA GLU A 144 -18.69 7.27 5.56
C GLU A 144 -18.33 7.38 4.06
N LYS A 145 -17.26 8.13 3.75
CA LYS A 145 -16.77 8.31 2.37
C LYS A 145 -15.97 7.12 1.86
N LEU A 146 -15.39 6.34 2.76
CA LEU A 146 -14.62 5.13 2.43
C LEU A 146 -15.54 3.92 2.28
N ARG A 147 -15.05 2.89 1.57
CA ARG A 147 -15.75 1.61 1.52
C ARG A 147 -15.53 0.87 2.84
N GLU A 148 -16.59 0.60 3.57
CA GLU A 148 -16.53 -0.15 4.82
C GLU A 148 -15.80 -1.49 4.67
N GLY A 149 -14.93 -1.80 5.63
CA GLY A 149 -14.10 -3.01 5.63
C GLY A 149 -12.92 -3.01 4.65
N SER A 150 -12.77 -1.96 3.82
CA SER A 150 -11.55 -1.83 3.00
C SER A 150 -10.32 -1.54 3.85
N ILE A 151 -9.12 -1.75 3.30
CA ILE A 151 -7.86 -1.45 3.98
C ILE A 151 -7.80 0.06 4.33
N ALA A 152 -8.21 0.94 3.40
CA ALA A 152 -8.27 2.38 3.65
C ALA A 152 -9.19 2.72 4.83
N TRP A 153 -10.38 2.09 4.89
CA TRP A 153 -11.32 2.28 5.99
C TRP A 153 -10.73 1.80 7.34
N GLN A 154 -10.08 0.63 7.36
CA GLN A 154 -9.45 0.09 8.57
C GLN A 154 -8.31 0.98 9.05
N LEU A 155 -7.45 1.45 8.13
CA LEU A 155 -6.35 2.35 8.44
C LEU A 155 -6.86 3.67 9.04
N VAL A 156 -7.79 4.34 8.35
CA VAL A 156 -8.34 5.63 8.80
C VAL A 156 -9.07 5.47 10.14
N LYS A 157 -9.82 4.38 10.35
CA LYS A 157 -10.45 4.07 11.64
C LYS A 157 -9.43 3.96 12.78
N THR A 158 -8.30 3.29 12.53
CA THR A 158 -7.23 3.17 13.54
C THR A 158 -6.61 4.51 13.86
N VAL A 159 -6.33 5.32 12.83
CA VAL A 159 -5.74 6.67 12.98
C VAL A 159 -6.68 7.59 13.78
N ILE A 160 -7.97 7.61 13.46
CA ILE A 160 -8.97 8.42 14.18
C ILE A 160 -9.10 7.96 15.65
N GLY A 161 -9.06 6.67 15.91
CA GLY A 161 -9.19 6.13 17.27
C GLY A 161 -7.96 6.32 18.16
N ALA A 162 -6.82 6.68 17.58
CA ALA A 162 -5.57 6.95 18.29
C ALA A 162 -5.29 8.45 18.50
N SER A 163 -6.15 9.33 17.99
CA SER A 163 -6.00 10.80 17.97
C SER A 163 -6.64 11.49 19.17
#